data_e8d114faeef1ff301cde3b9ffe654e98
#
_entry.id   e8d114faeef1ff301cde3b9ffe654e98
#
_cell.length_a   1.000
_cell.length_b   1.000
_cell.length_c   1.000
_cell.angle_alpha   90.00
_cell.angle_beta   90.00
_cell.angle_gamma   90.00
#
_symmetry.space_group_name_H-M   'P 1'
#
loop_
_entity.id
_entity.type
_entity.pdbx_description
1 polymer ?
#
loop_
_entity_poly.entity_id
_entity_poly.type
_entity_poly.pdbx_seq_one_letter_code
_entity_poly.pdbx_strand_id
1 'polypeptide(L)'
;MTRNVFVIGLGLIGGSVALALQKAPRTKVFGFDTHEQTRELASTLGVVHEVVEDPAVFAKEADVIIFGTPVNVTLDFMEQLKSWELKRNVIITDTGSTKAHIMSKAKELRELGITFIGGHPMAGSHKSGITAAKPYLLENAYYMLTPNEGEEIEKLATLDDLLKFTLGKMVVVDAKVHDHMTAVVSHFPHIVAASLVHQLNFEKKSFPMTSSLAAGGFRDITRIASSNPTLWRDITIQNRKELIGQLDTWMNEMGRVRQLLEDGDEQGIEAYFSDARTVRDNLPIANGALYVPYDLYVDIPDYPGVISEVTGYLAEENISITNIRIVETRVDVFGILVISFQSNEDRERAARCIEHKAHYETYIS
;
A
#
# COMPACT_ATOMS: atom_id res chain seq x y z
N MET A 1 -30.08 -8.26 -14.25
CA MET A 1 -30.39 -8.14 -12.82
C MET A 1 -29.41 -7.17 -12.21
N THR A 2 -29.75 -6.49 -11.12
CA THR A 2 -28.83 -5.63 -10.36
C THR A 2 -28.03 -6.53 -9.42
N ARG A 3 -26.71 -6.29 -9.30
CA ARG A 3 -25.82 -7.03 -8.40
C ARG A 3 -25.76 -6.30 -7.06
N ASN A 4 -26.00 -7.00 -5.97
CA ASN A 4 -25.85 -6.47 -4.61
C ASN A 4 -24.46 -6.84 -4.07
N VAL A 5 -23.64 -5.82 -3.83
CA VAL A 5 -22.33 -5.97 -3.21
C VAL A 5 -22.43 -5.48 -1.77
N PHE A 6 -22.03 -6.33 -0.83
CA PHE A 6 -22.07 -6.03 0.60
C PHE A 6 -20.68 -5.93 1.17
N VAL A 7 -20.32 -4.73 1.64
CA VAL A 7 -18.99 -4.45 2.24
C VAL A 7 -19.13 -4.40 3.76
N ILE A 8 -18.43 -5.28 4.45
CA ILE A 8 -18.38 -5.38 5.91
C ILE A 8 -17.02 -4.83 6.36
N GLY A 9 -17.05 -3.74 7.15
CA GLY A 9 -15.88 -2.95 7.51
C GLY A 9 -15.66 -1.79 6.55
N LEU A 10 -16.07 -0.59 6.99
CA LEU A 10 -16.06 0.64 6.20
C LEU A 10 -14.91 1.58 6.59
N GLY A 11 -13.74 0.99 6.82
CA GLY A 11 -12.50 1.75 7.03
C GLY A 11 -11.93 2.33 5.73
N LEU A 12 -10.64 2.69 5.74
CA LEU A 12 -9.93 3.21 4.58
C LEU A 12 -10.07 2.29 3.35
N ILE A 13 -9.76 1.00 3.50
CA ILE A 13 -9.73 0.06 2.36
C ILE A 13 -11.15 -0.35 1.96
N GLY A 14 -11.96 -0.83 2.90
CA GLY A 14 -13.34 -1.25 2.60
C GLY A 14 -14.18 -0.11 2.03
N GLY A 15 -14.06 1.10 2.59
CA GLY A 15 -14.72 2.31 2.07
C GLY A 15 -14.23 2.68 0.66
N SER A 16 -12.92 2.55 0.37
CA SER A 16 -12.38 2.82 -0.96
C SER A 16 -12.85 1.81 -2.00
N VAL A 17 -12.90 0.53 -1.63
CA VAL A 17 -13.49 -0.52 -2.47
C VAL A 17 -14.96 -0.22 -2.71
N ALA A 18 -15.75 0.10 -1.68
CA ALA A 18 -17.15 0.45 -1.80
C ALA A 18 -17.38 1.61 -2.79
N LEU A 19 -16.62 2.71 -2.63
CA LEU A 19 -16.68 3.87 -3.54
C LEU A 19 -16.33 3.51 -4.99
N ALA A 20 -15.31 2.68 -5.20
CA ALA A 20 -14.90 2.26 -6.53
C ALA A 20 -15.98 1.39 -7.20
N LEU A 21 -16.57 0.46 -6.45
CA LEU A 21 -17.58 -0.48 -6.97
C LEU A 21 -18.94 0.17 -7.27
N GLN A 22 -19.22 1.35 -6.74
CA GLN A 22 -20.40 2.13 -7.16
C GLN A 22 -20.34 2.56 -8.63
N LYS A 23 -19.14 2.58 -9.23
CA LYS A 23 -18.96 2.87 -10.66
C LYS A 23 -19.29 1.67 -11.57
N ALA A 24 -19.41 0.47 -10.99
CA ALA A 24 -19.72 -0.74 -11.75
C ALA A 24 -21.19 -0.73 -12.22
N PRO A 25 -21.47 -0.99 -13.52
CA PRO A 25 -22.81 -0.98 -14.05
C PRO A 25 -23.73 -1.96 -13.31
N ARG A 26 -24.96 -1.52 -13.03
CA ARG A 26 -26.00 -2.35 -12.38
C ARG A 26 -25.53 -2.94 -11.05
N THR A 27 -24.72 -2.19 -10.30
CA THR A 27 -24.22 -2.59 -8.98
C THR A 27 -24.80 -1.68 -7.91
N LYS A 28 -25.34 -2.27 -6.86
CA LYS A 28 -25.75 -1.56 -5.64
C LYS A 28 -24.84 -2.00 -4.50
N VAL A 29 -24.22 -1.03 -3.84
CA VAL A 29 -23.26 -1.27 -2.76
C VAL A 29 -23.94 -1.00 -1.42
N PHE A 30 -23.94 -1.99 -0.55
CA PHE A 30 -24.41 -1.95 0.82
C PHE A 30 -23.21 -2.01 1.76
N GLY A 31 -23.34 -1.43 2.94
CA GLY A 31 -22.23 -1.39 3.87
C GLY A 31 -22.64 -1.62 5.32
N PHE A 32 -21.77 -2.29 6.05
CA PHE A 32 -21.88 -2.47 7.50
C PHE A 32 -20.54 -2.15 8.17
N ASP A 33 -20.61 -1.52 9.32
CA ASP A 33 -19.49 -1.39 10.26
C ASP A 33 -20.04 -1.55 11.68
N THR A 34 -19.23 -2.08 12.60
CA THR A 34 -19.62 -2.25 14.00
C THR A 34 -19.81 -0.91 14.72
N HIS A 35 -19.11 0.14 14.27
CA HIS A 35 -19.21 1.49 14.82
C HIS A 35 -20.35 2.26 14.15
N GLU A 36 -21.35 2.64 14.91
CA GLU A 36 -22.49 3.42 14.44
C GLU A 36 -22.08 4.71 13.75
N GLN A 37 -21.15 5.45 14.34
CA GLN A 37 -20.62 6.68 13.75
C GLN A 37 -20.00 6.45 12.36
N THR A 38 -19.32 5.31 12.13
CA THR A 38 -18.79 4.96 10.80
C THR A 38 -19.92 4.70 9.83
N ARG A 39 -21.01 4.06 10.26
CA ARG A 39 -22.19 3.82 9.42
C ARG A 39 -22.88 5.11 9.02
N GLU A 40 -23.06 6.04 9.95
CA GLU A 40 -23.62 7.37 9.69
C GLU A 40 -22.76 8.16 8.70
N LEU A 41 -21.45 8.17 8.90
CA LEU A 41 -20.51 8.82 7.97
C LEU A 41 -20.53 8.15 6.58
N ALA A 42 -20.64 6.82 6.51
CA ALA A 42 -20.74 6.11 5.23
C ALA A 42 -21.95 6.54 4.42
N SER A 43 -23.09 6.71 5.09
CA SER A 43 -24.33 7.22 4.46
C SER A 43 -24.17 8.67 4.05
N THR A 44 -23.70 9.54 4.94
CA THR A 44 -23.58 10.98 4.71
C THR A 44 -22.58 11.32 3.59
N LEU A 45 -21.46 10.61 3.54
CA LEU A 45 -20.42 10.78 2.52
C LEU A 45 -20.72 10.04 1.21
N GLY A 46 -21.82 9.31 1.14
CA GLY A 46 -22.17 8.52 -0.03
C GLY A 46 -21.18 7.39 -0.34
N VAL A 47 -20.51 6.84 0.68
CA VAL A 47 -19.53 5.74 0.51
C VAL A 47 -20.23 4.46 0.09
N VAL A 48 -21.48 4.28 0.49
CA VAL A 48 -22.36 3.17 0.12
C VAL A 48 -23.72 3.70 -0.30
N HIS A 49 -24.49 2.94 -1.06
CA HIS A 49 -25.86 3.33 -1.42
C HIS A 49 -26.81 3.20 -0.22
N GLU A 50 -26.56 2.23 0.65
CA GLU A 50 -27.38 1.94 1.82
C GLU A 50 -26.56 1.30 2.92
N VAL A 51 -26.79 1.72 4.15
CA VAL A 51 -26.19 1.15 5.34
C VAL A 51 -27.07 0.01 5.87
N VAL A 52 -26.42 -1.06 6.31
CA VAL A 52 -27.06 -2.24 6.87
C VAL A 52 -26.85 -2.25 8.39
N GLU A 53 -27.91 -2.56 9.13
CA GLU A 53 -27.86 -2.61 10.61
C GLU A 53 -27.46 -4.01 11.12
N ASP A 54 -27.92 -5.06 10.46
CA ASP A 54 -27.60 -6.45 10.82
C ASP A 54 -26.99 -7.18 9.62
N PRO A 55 -25.70 -7.53 9.68
CA PRO A 55 -25.01 -8.17 8.56
C PRO A 55 -25.54 -9.59 8.27
N ALA A 56 -25.99 -10.33 9.28
CA ALA A 56 -26.53 -11.69 9.09
C ALA A 56 -27.86 -11.66 8.36
N VAL A 57 -28.72 -10.70 8.68
CA VAL A 57 -30.04 -10.55 8.04
C VAL A 57 -29.89 -10.12 6.58
N PHE A 58 -28.92 -9.26 6.27
CA PHE A 58 -28.73 -8.78 4.90
C PHE A 58 -27.95 -9.75 4.01
N ALA A 59 -27.15 -10.65 4.56
CA ALA A 59 -26.26 -11.55 3.80
C ALA A 59 -26.98 -12.34 2.70
N LYS A 60 -28.25 -12.74 2.93
CA LYS A 60 -29.08 -13.46 1.95
C LYS A 60 -29.42 -12.67 0.68
N GLU A 61 -29.29 -11.34 0.72
CA GLU A 61 -29.54 -10.48 -0.43
C GLU A 61 -28.26 -10.19 -1.24
N ALA A 62 -27.09 -10.52 -0.68
CA ALA A 62 -25.81 -10.23 -1.30
C ALA A 62 -25.44 -11.21 -2.41
N ASP A 63 -24.93 -10.72 -3.53
CA ASP A 63 -24.31 -11.50 -4.59
C ASP A 63 -22.79 -11.61 -4.37
N VAL A 64 -22.20 -10.57 -3.76
CA VAL A 64 -20.79 -10.52 -3.36
C VAL A 64 -20.69 -9.93 -1.96
N ILE A 65 -19.93 -10.57 -1.07
CA ILE A 65 -19.61 -10.06 0.27
C ILE A 65 -18.10 -9.78 0.33
N ILE A 66 -17.72 -8.57 0.76
CA ILE A 66 -16.33 -8.14 0.85
C ILE A 66 -16.02 -7.75 2.31
N PHE A 67 -15.09 -8.46 2.94
CA PHE A 67 -14.59 -8.10 4.27
C PHE A 67 -13.47 -7.07 4.16
N GLY A 68 -13.77 -5.81 4.50
CA GLY A 68 -12.82 -4.71 4.65
C GLY A 68 -12.32 -4.56 6.09
N THR A 69 -12.29 -5.65 6.85
CA THR A 69 -12.00 -5.71 8.28
C THR A 69 -10.57 -6.20 8.55
N PRO A 70 -10.01 -5.96 9.76
CA PRO A 70 -8.78 -6.62 10.20
C PRO A 70 -8.90 -8.15 10.11
N VAL A 71 -7.76 -8.83 9.87
CA VAL A 71 -7.72 -10.28 9.60
C VAL A 71 -8.44 -11.09 10.68
N ASN A 72 -8.21 -10.79 11.97
CA ASN A 72 -8.86 -11.51 13.06
C ASN A 72 -10.38 -11.34 13.04
N VAL A 73 -10.87 -10.13 12.76
CA VAL A 73 -12.31 -9.85 12.64
C VAL A 73 -12.89 -10.56 11.41
N THR A 74 -12.14 -10.62 10.30
CA THR A 74 -12.55 -11.41 9.13
C THR A 74 -12.73 -12.90 9.49
N LEU A 75 -11.78 -13.47 10.24
CA LEU A 75 -11.86 -14.86 10.69
C LEU A 75 -13.10 -15.12 11.58
N ASP A 76 -13.43 -14.18 12.47
CA ASP A 76 -14.64 -14.24 13.30
C ASP A 76 -15.91 -14.20 12.45
N PHE A 77 -15.96 -13.34 11.43
CA PHE A 77 -17.09 -13.33 10.48
C PHE A 77 -17.17 -14.61 9.65
N MET A 78 -16.03 -15.17 9.24
CA MET A 78 -16.02 -16.45 8.52
C MET A 78 -16.62 -17.60 9.35
N GLU A 79 -16.46 -17.57 10.67
CA GLU A 79 -17.12 -18.54 11.55
C GLU A 79 -18.64 -18.30 11.59
N GLN A 80 -19.06 -17.04 11.67
CA GLN A 80 -20.49 -16.67 11.67
C GLN A 80 -21.19 -17.00 10.35
N LEU A 81 -20.48 -16.89 9.19
CA LEU A 81 -21.03 -17.25 7.87
C LEU A 81 -21.61 -18.66 7.82
N LYS A 82 -21.11 -19.58 8.64
CA LYS A 82 -21.63 -20.97 8.71
C LYS A 82 -23.09 -21.05 9.15
N SER A 83 -23.57 -20.02 9.84
CA SER A 83 -24.96 -19.92 10.34
C SER A 83 -25.82 -18.93 9.57
N TRP A 84 -25.23 -18.15 8.65
CA TRP A 84 -25.98 -17.16 7.88
C TRP A 84 -26.73 -17.80 6.71
N GLU A 85 -27.88 -17.24 6.38
CA GLU A 85 -28.58 -17.54 5.15
C GLU A 85 -27.91 -16.80 3.99
N LEU A 86 -27.36 -17.56 3.03
CA LEU A 86 -26.60 -17.01 1.91
C LEU A 86 -27.22 -17.41 0.58
N LYS A 87 -27.05 -16.59 -0.47
CA LYS A 87 -27.36 -17.01 -1.83
C LYS A 87 -26.47 -18.18 -2.24
N ARG A 88 -27.02 -19.12 -3.00
CA ARG A 88 -26.31 -20.30 -3.49
C ARG A 88 -25.02 -19.97 -4.26
N ASN A 89 -25.02 -18.89 -5.00
CA ASN A 89 -23.88 -18.46 -5.85
C ASN A 89 -23.16 -17.22 -5.30
N VAL A 90 -23.28 -16.93 -3.99
CA VAL A 90 -22.57 -15.83 -3.37
C VAL A 90 -21.06 -16.02 -3.52
N ILE A 91 -20.36 -14.94 -3.82
CA ILE A 91 -18.90 -14.90 -3.80
C ILE A 91 -18.47 -14.06 -2.60
N ILE A 92 -17.62 -14.63 -1.77
CA ILE A 92 -17.09 -13.92 -0.59
C ILE A 92 -15.60 -13.68 -0.79
N THR A 93 -15.15 -12.49 -0.43
CA THR A 93 -13.73 -12.09 -0.49
C THR A 93 -13.37 -11.20 0.68
N ASP A 94 -12.09 -10.92 0.85
CA ASP A 94 -11.59 -10.01 1.87
C ASP A 94 -10.56 -9.02 1.29
N THR A 95 -10.04 -8.14 2.13
CA THR A 95 -8.97 -7.20 1.79
C THR A 95 -7.79 -7.28 2.76
N GLY A 96 -7.69 -8.37 3.51
CA GLY A 96 -6.71 -8.55 4.58
C GLY A 96 -5.27 -8.64 4.07
N SER A 97 -4.32 -8.29 4.94
CA SER A 97 -2.90 -8.24 4.59
C SER A 97 -2.20 -9.60 4.63
N THR A 98 -2.84 -10.65 5.15
CA THR A 98 -2.33 -12.03 5.17
C THR A 98 -3.37 -12.98 4.64
N LYS A 99 -2.95 -14.08 3.98
CA LYS A 99 -3.87 -14.97 3.27
C LYS A 99 -3.84 -16.42 3.75
N ALA A 100 -2.70 -16.96 4.18
CA ALA A 100 -2.59 -18.40 4.46
C ALA A 100 -3.60 -18.87 5.52
N HIS A 101 -3.79 -18.12 6.60
CA HIS A 101 -4.75 -18.47 7.66
C HIS A 101 -6.20 -18.31 7.19
N ILE A 102 -6.52 -17.19 6.52
CA ILE A 102 -7.85 -16.96 5.94
C ILE A 102 -8.20 -18.08 4.97
N MET A 103 -7.30 -18.44 4.06
CA MET A 103 -7.57 -19.47 3.05
C MET A 103 -7.59 -20.88 3.64
N SER A 104 -6.89 -21.13 4.75
CA SER A 104 -7.07 -22.36 5.51
C SER A 104 -8.48 -22.47 6.07
N LYS A 105 -9.03 -21.38 6.61
CA LYS A 105 -10.39 -21.30 7.11
C LYS A 105 -11.43 -21.36 5.99
N ALA A 106 -11.13 -20.78 4.84
CA ALA A 106 -11.99 -20.81 3.64
C ALA A 106 -12.25 -22.23 3.12
N LYS A 107 -11.36 -23.19 3.38
CA LYS A 107 -11.60 -24.61 3.04
C LYS A 107 -12.80 -25.18 3.77
N GLU A 108 -13.00 -24.83 5.05
CA GLU A 108 -14.17 -25.26 5.82
C GLU A 108 -15.47 -24.68 5.25
N LEU A 109 -15.45 -23.42 4.79
CA LEU A 109 -16.60 -22.79 4.14
C LEU A 109 -16.94 -23.47 2.80
N ARG A 110 -15.92 -23.88 2.05
CA ARG A 110 -16.10 -24.62 0.79
C ARG A 110 -16.80 -25.95 0.98
N GLU A 111 -16.51 -26.67 2.06
CA GLU A 111 -17.21 -27.92 2.41
C GLU A 111 -18.71 -27.69 2.62
N LEU A 112 -19.10 -26.47 2.99
CA LEU A 112 -20.48 -26.03 3.11
C LEU A 112 -21.07 -25.45 1.81
N GLY A 113 -20.33 -25.49 0.70
CA GLY A 113 -20.73 -24.94 -0.59
C GLY A 113 -20.60 -23.41 -0.69
N ILE A 114 -19.91 -22.76 0.24
CA ILE A 114 -19.68 -21.32 0.26
C ILE A 114 -18.34 -21.00 -0.43
N THR A 115 -18.39 -20.18 -1.48
CA THR A 115 -17.19 -19.73 -2.19
C THR A 115 -16.53 -18.58 -1.49
N PHE A 116 -15.25 -18.75 -1.13
CA PHE A 116 -14.40 -17.69 -0.59
C PHE A 116 -13.12 -17.59 -1.40
N ILE A 117 -12.87 -16.42 -1.99
CA ILE A 117 -11.66 -16.10 -2.73
C ILE A 117 -10.93 -15.00 -1.96
N GLY A 118 -9.77 -15.30 -1.41
CA GLY A 118 -9.00 -14.31 -0.66
C GLY A 118 -8.58 -13.14 -1.54
N GLY A 119 -8.58 -11.94 -0.99
CA GLY A 119 -8.19 -10.72 -1.66
C GLY A 119 -7.22 -9.90 -0.83
N HIS A 120 -6.30 -9.19 -1.47
CA HIS A 120 -5.41 -8.23 -0.82
C HIS A 120 -5.02 -7.12 -1.78
N PRO A 121 -5.61 -5.92 -1.68
CA PRO A 121 -5.12 -4.74 -2.39
C PRO A 121 -3.80 -4.26 -1.74
N MET A 122 -2.71 -4.29 -2.51
CA MET A 122 -1.38 -3.84 -2.07
C MET A 122 -1.30 -2.31 -2.07
N ALA A 123 -2.21 -1.68 -1.35
CA ALA A 123 -2.30 -0.24 -1.19
C ALA A 123 -2.66 0.12 0.25
N GLY A 124 -2.20 1.26 0.69
CA GLY A 124 -2.47 1.76 2.03
C GLY A 124 -2.14 3.24 2.16
N SER A 125 -2.43 3.79 3.32
CA SER A 125 -2.11 5.17 3.67
C SER A 125 -1.77 5.23 5.16
N HIS A 126 -1.03 6.28 5.57
CA HIS A 126 -0.86 6.62 6.98
C HIS A 126 -2.16 7.12 7.63
N LYS A 127 -3.16 7.50 6.82
CA LYS A 127 -4.50 7.88 7.27
C LYS A 127 -5.36 6.63 7.44
N SER A 128 -6.31 6.67 8.37
CA SER A 128 -7.22 5.58 8.68
C SER A 128 -8.67 6.07 8.74
N GLY A 129 -9.61 5.13 8.80
CA GLY A 129 -11.04 5.40 8.90
C GLY A 129 -11.70 5.75 7.57
N ILE A 130 -13.03 5.87 7.61
CA ILE A 130 -13.88 6.08 6.43
C ILE A 130 -13.65 7.43 5.75
N THR A 131 -13.32 8.46 6.51
CA THR A 131 -13.06 9.82 5.98
C THR A 131 -11.81 9.88 5.10
N ALA A 132 -10.93 8.89 5.19
CA ALA A 132 -9.75 8.77 4.35
C ALA A 132 -10.00 7.92 3.09
N ALA A 133 -11.16 7.28 2.96
CA ALA A 133 -11.50 6.45 1.82
C ALA A 133 -11.59 7.27 0.52
N LYS A 134 -11.10 6.70 -0.57
CA LYS A 134 -11.07 7.34 -1.90
C LYS A 134 -11.33 6.32 -2.99
N PRO A 135 -12.14 6.62 -4.01
CA PRO A 135 -12.48 5.69 -5.08
C PRO A 135 -11.29 5.28 -5.97
N TYR A 136 -10.19 6.03 -5.91
CA TYR A 136 -8.95 5.81 -6.67
C TYR A 136 -7.76 5.35 -5.79
N LEU A 137 -8.02 5.00 -4.51
CA LEU A 137 -6.93 4.57 -3.59
C LEU A 137 -6.16 3.36 -4.12
N LEU A 138 -6.85 2.48 -4.84
CA LEU A 138 -6.30 1.22 -5.34
C LEU A 138 -5.82 1.31 -6.80
N GLU A 139 -5.94 2.47 -7.42
CA GLU A 139 -5.56 2.69 -8.81
C GLU A 139 -4.07 2.34 -9.03
N ASN A 140 -3.81 1.50 -10.02
CA ASN A 140 -2.50 0.97 -10.37
C ASN A 140 -1.81 0.10 -9.30
N ALA A 141 -2.38 -0.07 -8.12
CA ALA A 141 -1.86 -1.00 -7.12
C ALA A 141 -2.14 -2.46 -7.53
N TYR A 142 -1.27 -3.37 -7.13
CA TYR A 142 -1.58 -4.79 -7.26
C TYR A 142 -2.73 -5.15 -6.33
N TYR A 143 -3.69 -5.93 -6.86
CA TYR A 143 -4.75 -6.55 -6.09
C TYR A 143 -4.59 -8.06 -6.22
N MET A 144 -4.08 -8.69 -5.18
CA MET A 144 -3.83 -10.12 -5.19
C MET A 144 -5.10 -10.89 -4.88
N LEU A 145 -5.40 -11.91 -5.67
CA LEU A 145 -6.49 -12.85 -5.47
C LEU A 145 -5.92 -14.24 -5.17
N THR A 146 -6.42 -14.86 -4.11
CA THR A 146 -5.95 -16.19 -3.68
C THR A 146 -7.14 -17.16 -3.64
N PRO A 147 -7.52 -17.76 -4.78
CA PRO A 147 -8.57 -18.79 -4.81
C PRO A 147 -8.09 -20.08 -4.12
N ASN A 148 -9.03 -20.90 -3.65
CA ASN A 148 -8.72 -22.25 -3.26
C ASN A 148 -8.36 -23.10 -4.49
N GLU A 149 -7.55 -24.14 -4.27
CA GLU A 149 -7.27 -25.14 -5.31
C GLU A 149 -8.57 -25.77 -5.81
N GLY A 150 -8.77 -25.77 -7.13
CA GLY A 150 -9.99 -26.25 -7.77
C GLY A 150 -11.21 -25.33 -7.62
N GLU A 151 -11.00 -24.03 -7.32
CA GLU A 151 -12.08 -23.03 -7.34
C GLU A 151 -12.63 -22.87 -8.76
N GLU A 152 -13.92 -22.55 -8.87
CA GLU A 152 -14.59 -22.36 -10.14
C GLU A 152 -14.01 -21.13 -10.88
N ILE A 153 -13.45 -21.34 -12.07
CA ILE A 153 -12.88 -20.28 -12.90
C ILE A 153 -13.90 -19.15 -13.16
N GLU A 154 -15.18 -19.49 -13.32
CA GLU A 154 -16.25 -18.54 -13.56
C GLU A 154 -16.47 -17.58 -12.39
N LYS A 155 -16.37 -18.08 -11.15
CA LYS A 155 -16.49 -17.23 -9.94
C LYS A 155 -15.31 -16.31 -9.77
N LEU A 156 -14.09 -16.79 -10.04
CA LEU A 156 -12.90 -15.97 -10.05
C LEU A 156 -13.00 -14.88 -11.12
N ALA A 157 -13.41 -15.20 -12.33
CA ALA A 157 -13.62 -14.22 -13.40
C ALA A 157 -14.70 -13.19 -13.04
N THR A 158 -15.79 -13.64 -12.39
CA THR A 158 -16.87 -12.75 -11.94
C THR A 158 -16.39 -11.75 -10.89
N LEU A 159 -15.54 -12.19 -9.95
CA LEU A 159 -14.94 -11.33 -8.94
C LEU A 159 -13.92 -10.37 -9.58
N ASP A 160 -13.06 -10.86 -10.46
CA ASP A 160 -12.09 -10.06 -11.20
C ASP A 160 -12.79 -8.93 -12.00
N ASP A 161 -13.83 -9.27 -12.75
CA ASP A 161 -14.62 -8.28 -13.51
C ASP A 161 -15.26 -7.20 -12.62
N LEU A 162 -15.67 -7.55 -11.42
CA LEU A 162 -16.17 -6.59 -10.44
C LEU A 162 -15.04 -5.71 -9.90
N LEU A 163 -13.95 -6.31 -9.48
CA LEU A 163 -12.83 -5.59 -8.85
C LEU A 163 -12.03 -4.70 -9.82
N LYS A 164 -12.16 -4.89 -11.13
CA LYS A 164 -11.58 -3.98 -12.15
C LYS A 164 -11.97 -2.51 -11.95
N PHE A 165 -13.14 -2.26 -11.37
CA PHE A 165 -13.60 -0.90 -11.07
C PHE A 165 -12.78 -0.21 -9.96
N THR A 166 -11.98 -0.96 -9.22
CA THR A 166 -10.97 -0.40 -8.29
C THR A 166 -9.75 0.17 -9.02
N LEU A 167 -9.61 -0.08 -10.34
CA LEU A 167 -8.47 0.26 -11.17
C LEU A 167 -7.15 -0.40 -10.71
N GLY A 168 -7.24 -1.42 -9.86
CA GLY A 168 -6.12 -2.24 -9.43
C GLY A 168 -5.68 -3.25 -10.49
N LYS A 169 -4.43 -3.69 -10.41
CA LYS A 169 -3.84 -4.74 -11.26
C LYS A 169 -4.08 -6.09 -10.61
N MET A 170 -5.05 -6.86 -11.13
CA MET A 170 -5.39 -8.16 -10.58
C MET A 170 -4.29 -9.18 -10.84
N VAL A 171 -3.88 -9.90 -9.79
CA VAL A 171 -2.89 -10.99 -9.88
C VAL A 171 -3.39 -12.17 -9.04
N VAL A 172 -3.44 -13.34 -9.65
CA VAL A 172 -3.80 -14.58 -8.95
C VAL A 172 -2.54 -15.27 -8.44
N VAL A 173 -2.53 -15.62 -7.16
CA VAL A 173 -1.38 -16.21 -6.48
C VAL A 173 -1.82 -17.19 -5.39
N ASP A 174 -1.00 -18.20 -5.09
CA ASP A 174 -1.24 -19.07 -3.94
C ASP A 174 -1.11 -18.30 -2.61
N ALA A 175 -1.93 -18.66 -1.62
CA ALA A 175 -1.97 -17.95 -0.34
C ALA A 175 -0.65 -17.99 0.46
N LYS A 176 0.12 -19.08 0.37
CA LYS A 176 1.43 -19.17 1.04
C LYS A 176 2.47 -18.37 0.30
N VAL A 177 2.44 -18.40 -1.05
CA VAL A 177 3.32 -17.57 -1.89
C VAL A 177 3.03 -16.10 -1.64
N HIS A 178 1.75 -15.72 -1.52
CA HIS A 178 1.34 -14.38 -1.13
C HIS A 178 1.98 -13.94 0.20
N ASP A 179 1.82 -14.77 1.25
CA ASP A 179 2.31 -14.43 2.59
C ASP A 179 3.84 -14.37 2.63
N HIS A 180 4.53 -15.22 1.87
CA HIS A 180 5.98 -15.14 1.69
C HIS A 180 6.40 -13.83 1.02
N MET A 181 5.80 -13.47 -0.12
CA MET A 181 6.12 -12.22 -0.83
C MET A 181 5.84 -11.00 0.03
N THR A 182 4.69 -10.93 0.70
CA THR A 182 4.34 -9.81 1.57
C THR A 182 5.22 -9.73 2.81
N ALA A 183 5.69 -10.87 3.34
CA ALA A 183 6.70 -10.88 4.39
C ALA A 183 7.97 -10.14 3.95
N VAL A 184 8.48 -10.43 2.75
CA VAL A 184 9.72 -9.83 2.23
C VAL A 184 9.56 -8.33 1.95
N VAL A 185 8.51 -7.92 1.23
CA VAL A 185 8.42 -6.55 0.69
C VAL A 185 7.68 -5.57 1.59
N SER A 186 6.97 -6.05 2.62
CA SER A 186 6.14 -5.21 3.47
C SER A 186 6.32 -5.49 4.96
N HIS A 187 6.06 -6.74 5.40
CA HIS A 187 5.95 -7.00 6.83
C HIS A 187 7.32 -6.95 7.55
N PHE A 188 8.33 -7.56 6.97
CA PHE A 188 9.70 -7.53 7.51
C PHE A 188 10.30 -6.11 7.51
N PRO A 189 10.18 -5.30 6.45
CA PRO A 189 10.59 -3.89 6.47
C PRO A 189 10.00 -3.08 7.64
N HIS A 190 8.76 -3.34 8.05
CA HIS A 190 8.17 -2.66 9.21
C HIS A 190 8.84 -3.06 10.52
N ILE A 191 9.23 -4.34 10.68
CA ILE A 191 9.99 -4.80 11.84
C ILE A 191 11.36 -4.11 11.88
N VAL A 192 12.06 -4.03 10.75
CA VAL A 192 13.36 -3.36 10.65
C VAL A 192 13.23 -1.88 10.98
N ALA A 193 12.24 -1.18 10.40
CA ALA A 193 12.00 0.23 10.69
C ALA A 193 11.74 0.48 12.19
N ALA A 194 10.92 -0.36 12.83
CA ALA A 194 10.65 -0.28 14.26
C ALA A 194 11.92 -0.55 15.08
N SER A 195 12.76 -1.52 14.69
CA SER A 195 13.99 -1.85 15.39
C SER A 195 15.01 -0.70 15.35
N LEU A 196 15.13 0.01 14.22
CA LEU A 196 15.96 1.21 14.10
C LEU A 196 15.51 2.32 15.06
N VAL A 197 14.20 2.53 15.20
CA VAL A 197 13.65 3.50 16.17
C VAL A 197 13.94 3.07 17.60
N HIS A 198 13.81 1.79 17.91
CA HIS A 198 14.17 1.26 19.25
C HIS A 198 15.65 1.43 19.54
N GLN A 199 16.54 1.18 18.59
CA GLN A 199 17.98 1.39 18.74
C GLN A 199 18.28 2.88 19.01
N LEU A 200 17.71 3.80 18.22
CA LEU A 200 17.85 5.23 18.49
C LEU A 200 17.37 5.60 19.90
N ASN A 201 16.24 5.06 20.34
CA ASN A 201 15.70 5.32 21.66
C ASN A 201 16.58 4.78 22.79
N PHE A 202 17.31 3.70 22.56
CA PHE A 202 18.29 3.17 23.49
C PHE A 202 19.52 4.10 23.59
N GLU A 203 20.10 4.48 22.45
CA GLU A 203 21.31 5.28 22.38
C GLU A 203 21.14 6.71 22.91
N LYS A 204 19.97 7.34 22.71
CA LYS A 204 19.72 8.72 23.18
C LYS A 204 19.83 8.89 24.70
N LYS A 205 19.80 7.81 25.48
CA LYS A 205 20.00 7.85 26.94
C LYS A 205 21.43 8.26 27.29
N SER A 206 22.41 7.79 26.52
CA SER A 206 23.83 8.09 26.69
C SER A 206 24.27 9.28 25.82
N PHE A 207 23.65 9.47 24.67
CA PHE A 207 23.98 10.47 23.68
C PHE A 207 22.71 11.25 23.23
N PRO A 208 22.21 12.23 24.02
CA PRO A 208 20.95 12.93 23.77
C PRO A 208 20.86 13.60 22.39
N MET A 209 21.98 14.11 21.85
CA MET A 209 22.02 14.73 20.52
C MET A 209 21.70 13.78 19.37
N THR A 210 21.82 12.46 19.56
CA THR A 210 21.54 11.47 18.52
C THR A 210 20.14 11.64 17.92
N SER A 211 19.14 11.96 18.76
CA SER A 211 17.77 12.18 18.29
C SER A 211 17.64 13.43 17.41
N SER A 212 18.42 14.49 17.70
CA SER A 212 18.41 15.74 16.93
C SER A 212 19.12 15.57 15.57
N LEU A 213 20.04 14.61 15.49
CA LEU A 213 20.76 14.27 14.25
C LEU A 213 20.00 13.31 13.35
N ALA A 214 18.86 12.77 13.80
CA ALA A 214 18.00 11.90 13.01
C ALA A 214 17.30 12.70 11.90
N ALA A 215 18.03 12.91 10.80
CA ALA A 215 17.62 13.72 9.64
C ALA A 215 16.92 12.86 8.55
N GLY A 216 16.80 13.41 7.33
CA GLY A 216 15.99 12.89 6.23
C GLY A 216 16.07 11.36 6.02
N GLY A 217 17.27 10.81 5.77
CA GLY A 217 17.42 9.38 5.48
C GLY A 217 16.90 8.46 6.61
N PHE A 218 17.19 8.82 7.88
CA PHE A 218 16.65 8.05 9.02
C PHE A 218 15.11 8.16 9.09
N ARG A 219 14.56 9.36 8.89
CA ARG A 219 13.10 9.58 8.91
C ARG A 219 12.41 8.85 7.78
N ASP A 220 13.01 8.81 6.59
CA ASP A 220 12.44 8.13 5.43
C ASP A 220 12.36 6.62 5.65
N ILE A 221 13.45 5.99 6.09
CA ILE A 221 13.49 4.54 6.36
C ILE A 221 12.54 4.18 7.51
N THR A 222 12.46 5.01 8.56
CA THR A 222 11.64 4.72 9.74
C THR A 222 10.21 5.25 9.67
N ARG A 223 9.81 5.91 8.58
CA ARG A 223 8.47 6.47 8.41
C ARG A 223 7.35 5.46 8.68
N ILE A 224 7.54 4.22 8.24
CA ILE A 224 6.56 3.14 8.39
C ILE A 224 6.46 2.62 9.84
N ALA A 225 7.42 2.90 10.72
CA ALA A 225 7.35 2.55 12.14
C ALA A 225 6.25 3.31 12.90
N SER A 226 5.69 4.38 12.31
CA SER A 226 4.55 5.13 12.87
C SER A 226 3.17 4.53 12.55
N SER A 227 3.12 3.34 11.98
CA SER A 227 1.88 2.64 11.62
C SER A 227 1.12 2.16 12.86
N ASN A 228 -0.18 1.84 12.70
CA ASN A 228 -1.06 1.40 13.79
C ASN A 228 -0.53 0.12 14.48
N PRO A 229 -0.23 0.16 15.79
CA PRO A 229 0.39 -0.98 16.49
C PRO A 229 -0.49 -2.22 16.55
N THR A 230 -1.81 -2.06 16.68
CA THR A 230 -2.76 -3.19 16.75
C THR A 230 -2.82 -3.92 15.41
N LEU A 231 -2.89 -3.17 14.31
CA LEU A 231 -2.87 -3.75 12.96
C LEU A 231 -1.57 -4.54 12.73
N TRP A 232 -0.42 -3.97 13.10
CA TRP A 232 0.88 -4.60 12.90
C TRP A 232 1.12 -5.79 13.83
N ARG A 233 0.60 -5.75 15.06
CA ARG A 233 0.56 -6.94 15.93
C ARG A 233 -0.14 -8.10 15.22
N ASP A 234 -1.33 -7.85 14.67
CA ASP A 234 -2.15 -8.89 14.06
C ASP A 234 -1.47 -9.44 12.78
N ILE A 235 -0.96 -8.58 11.92
CA ILE A 235 -0.21 -8.97 10.71
C ILE A 235 1.01 -9.83 11.10
N THR A 236 1.80 -9.37 12.08
CA THR A 236 3.03 -10.07 12.51
C THR A 236 2.72 -11.46 13.07
N ILE A 237 1.66 -11.58 13.89
CA ILE A 237 1.25 -12.87 14.45
C ILE A 237 0.72 -13.80 13.35
N GLN A 238 -0.09 -13.30 12.43
CA GLN A 238 -0.67 -14.11 11.35
C GLN A 238 0.40 -14.60 10.37
N ASN A 239 1.43 -13.79 10.09
CA ASN A 239 2.52 -14.16 9.17
C ASN A 239 3.83 -14.53 9.91
N ARG A 240 3.75 -14.91 11.18
CA ARG A 240 4.94 -15.13 12.05
C ARG A 240 5.93 -16.15 11.51
N LYS A 241 5.45 -17.19 10.81
CA LYS A 241 6.33 -18.25 10.28
C LYS A 241 7.27 -17.72 9.20
N GLU A 242 6.73 -16.97 8.25
CA GLU A 242 7.51 -16.34 7.19
C GLU A 242 8.44 -15.26 7.76
N LEU A 243 7.95 -14.48 8.74
CA LEU A 243 8.73 -13.43 9.38
C LEU A 243 9.91 -13.96 10.20
N ILE A 244 9.78 -15.10 10.87
CA ILE A 244 10.92 -15.77 11.54
C ILE A 244 11.98 -16.14 10.51
N GLY A 245 11.58 -16.75 9.38
CA GLY A 245 12.53 -17.07 8.31
C GLY A 245 13.23 -15.83 7.72
N GLN A 246 12.51 -14.71 7.56
CA GLN A 246 13.11 -13.44 7.11
C GLN A 246 14.10 -12.89 8.15
N LEU A 247 13.75 -12.95 9.43
CA LEU A 247 14.65 -12.54 10.52
C LEU A 247 15.94 -13.36 10.55
N ASP A 248 15.84 -14.68 10.40
CA ASP A 248 17.02 -15.57 10.38
C ASP A 248 17.93 -15.22 9.19
N THR A 249 17.36 -15.04 8.00
CA THR A 249 18.10 -14.62 6.81
C THR A 249 18.78 -13.28 7.01
N TRP A 250 18.08 -12.31 7.59
CA TRP A 250 18.62 -10.97 7.82
C TRP A 250 19.72 -10.95 8.89
N MET A 251 19.57 -11.74 9.97
CA MET A 251 20.61 -11.86 10.98
C MET A 251 21.89 -12.48 10.41
N ASN A 252 21.79 -13.44 9.50
CA ASN A 252 22.93 -14.00 8.79
C ASN A 252 23.60 -12.95 7.91
N GLU A 253 22.81 -12.13 7.19
CA GLU A 253 23.34 -11.04 6.37
C GLU A 253 24.03 -9.97 7.23
N MET A 254 23.45 -9.61 8.39
CA MET A 254 24.10 -8.70 9.34
C MET A 254 25.37 -9.30 9.95
N GLY A 255 25.42 -10.62 10.15
CA GLY A 255 26.63 -11.34 10.54
C GLY A 255 27.75 -11.22 9.50
N ARG A 256 27.41 -11.31 8.21
CA ARG A 256 28.36 -11.09 7.11
C ARG A 256 28.89 -9.65 7.10
N VAL A 257 28.01 -8.65 7.23
CA VAL A 257 28.42 -7.24 7.32
C VAL A 257 29.34 -7.01 8.52
N ARG A 258 29.01 -7.60 9.67
CA ARG A 258 29.86 -7.51 10.87
C ARG A 258 31.25 -8.06 10.62
N GLN A 259 31.37 -9.22 9.94
CA GLN A 259 32.66 -9.82 9.62
C GLN A 259 33.51 -8.93 8.70
N LEU A 260 32.90 -8.34 7.65
CA LEU A 260 33.58 -7.38 6.77
C LEU A 260 34.16 -6.20 7.56
N LEU A 261 33.42 -5.71 8.56
CA LEU A 261 33.86 -4.60 9.42
C LEU A 261 34.98 -5.03 10.39
N GLU A 262 34.89 -6.23 10.98
CA GLU A 262 35.93 -6.78 11.87
C GLU A 262 37.24 -7.02 11.12
N ASP A 263 37.18 -7.46 9.87
CA ASP A 263 38.36 -7.74 9.03
C ASP A 263 38.92 -6.46 8.38
N GLY A 264 38.16 -5.34 8.39
CA GLY A 264 38.51 -4.10 7.69
C GLY A 264 38.58 -4.30 6.17
N ASP A 265 37.76 -5.19 5.60
CA ASP A 265 37.73 -5.52 4.18
C ASP A 265 37.06 -4.39 3.38
N GLU A 266 37.83 -3.39 2.99
CA GLU A 266 37.35 -2.24 2.22
C GLU A 266 36.70 -2.63 0.88
N GLN A 267 37.28 -3.61 0.17
CA GLN A 267 36.77 -4.06 -1.12
C GLN A 267 35.44 -4.83 -0.95
N GLY A 268 35.35 -5.68 0.07
CA GLY A 268 34.13 -6.39 0.40
C GLY A 268 33.01 -5.46 0.83
N ILE A 269 33.32 -4.40 1.58
CA ILE A 269 32.34 -3.36 1.96
C ILE A 269 31.86 -2.58 0.74
N GLU A 270 32.77 -2.14 -0.16
CA GLU A 270 32.41 -1.45 -1.39
C GLU A 270 31.51 -2.32 -2.27
N ALA A 271 31.86 -3.59 -2.46
CA ALA A 271 31.06 -4.54 -3.22
C ALA A 271 29.65 -4.72 -2.61
N TYR A 272 29.53 -4.82 -1.29
CA TYR A 272 28.24 -4.93 -0.59
C TYR A 272 27.29 -3.79 -0.94
N PHE A 273 27.75 -2.55 -0.89
CA PHE A 273 26.92 -1.39 -1.23
C PHE A 273 26.65 -1.27 -2.73
N SER A 274 27.63 -1.62 -3.58
CA SER A 274 27.49 -1.60 -5.03
C SER A 274 26.42 -2.60 -5.52
N ASP A 275 26.40 -3.80 -4.96
CA ASP A 275 25.41 -4.83 -5.25
C ASP A 275 24.00 -4.36 -4.85
N ALA A 276 23.87 -3.81 -3.64
CA ALA A 276 22.60 -3.27 -3.15
C ALA A 276 22.09 -2.13 -4.04
N ARG A 277 22.98 -1.20 -4.45
CA ARG A 277 22.66 -0.12 -5.38
C ARG A 277 22.15 -0.67 -6.70
N THR A 278 22.86 -1.63 -7.30
CA THR A 278 22.49 -2.24 -8.58
C THR A 278 21.10 -2.84 -8.54
N VAL A 279 20.79 -3.60 -7.47
CA VAL A 279 19.46 -4.18 -7.29
C VAL A 279 18.42 -3.08 -7.11
N ARG A 280 18.68 -2.08 -6.27
CA ARG A 280 17.75 -0.98 -5.96
C ARG A 280 17.40 -0.17 -7.20
N ASP A 281 18.38 0.16 -8.04
CA ASP A 281 18.21 0.97 -9.24
C ASP A 281 17.40 0.22 -10.33
N ASN A 282 17.45 -1.11 -10.31
CA ASN A 282 16.70 -1.98 -11.23
C ASN A 282 15.30 -2.36 -10.69
N LEU A 283 14.89 -1.94 -9.49
CA LEU A 283 13.54 -2.22 -9.00
C LEU A 283 12.49 -1.53 -9.88
N PRO A 284 11.41 -2.22 -10.26
CA PRO A 284 10.31 -1.60 -10.98
C PRO A 284 9.74 -0.42 -10.18
N ILE A 285 9.56 0.71 -10.85
CA ILE A 285 8.92 1.88 -10.22
C ILE A 285 7.47 1.52 -9.92
N ALA A 286 7.10 1.51 -8.64
CA ALA A 286 5.82 1.01 -8.13
C ALA A 286 4.58 1.87 -8.47
N ASN A 287 4.76 2.91 -9.26
CA ASN A 287 3.65 3.76 -9.70
C ASN A 287 3.31 3.42 -11.13
N GLY A 288 2.42 2.51 -11.41
CA GLY A 288 1.64 2.37 -12.64
C GLY A 288 2.10 3.01 -13.95
N ALA A 289 3.19 3.73 -13.93
CA ALA A 289 3.85 4.32 -15.06
C ALA A 289 4.72 3.28 -15.75
N LEU A 290 4.36 2.96 -16.97
CA LEU A 290 5.16 2.24 -17.97
C LEU A 290 6.46 3.00 -18.34
N TYR A 291 6.81 4.04 -17.59
CA TYR A 291 7.89 4.96 -17.90
C TYR A 291 8.82 5.15 -16.70
N VAL A 292 10.13 5.00 -16.95
CA VAL A 292 11.17 5.54 -16.07
C VAL A 292 10.92 7.05 -16.02
N PRO A 293 10.65 7.65 -14.85
CA PRO A 293 10.49 9.09 -14.80
C PRO A 293 11.82 9.75 -15.15
N TYR A 294 11.75 10.73 -16.01
CA TYR A 294 12.91 11.57 -16.33
C TYR A 294 12.99 12.69 -15.31
N ASP A 295 13.81 12.49 -14.28
CA ASP A 295 13.98 13.47 -13.20
C ASP A 295 14.92 14.59 -13.62
N LEU A 296 14.54 15.82 -13.29
CA LEU A 296 15.33 17.04 -13.38
C LEU A 296 15.49 17.60 -11.97
N TYR A 297 16.70 17.84 -11.57
CA TYR A 297 17.05 18.47 -10.30
C TYR A 297 17.26 19.96 -10.54
N VAL A 298 16.65 20.78 -9.71
CA VAL A 298 16.68 22.25 -9.82
C VAL A 298 17.05 22.84 -8.47
N ASP A 299 18.12 23.59 -8.41
CA ASP A 299 18.51 24.32 -7.21
C ASP A 299 17.63 25.57 -7.10
N ILE A 300 16.75 25.58 -6.11
CA ILE A 300 15.81 26.67 -5.88
C ILE A 300 16.08 27.40 -4.56
N PRO A 301 15.96 28.74 -4.52
CA PRO A 301 16.00 29.48 -3.26
C PRO A 301 14.74 29.20 -2.42
N ASP A 302 14.91 29.30 -1.08
CA ASP A 302 13.76 29.08 -0.16
C ASP A 302 13.03 30.40 0.08
N TYR A 303 12.00 30.65 -0.76
CA TYR A 303 11.04 31.73 -0.55
C TYR A 303 9.61 31.32 -0.95
N PRO A 304 8.58 31.93 -0.31
CA PRO A 304 7.19 31.66 -0.64
C PRO A 304 6.88 32.00 -2.10
N GLY A 305 6.43 30.97 -2.88
CA GLY A 305 6.04 31.15 -4.28
C GLY A 305 6.99 30.51 -5.30
N VAL A 306 8.20 30.12 -4.94
CA VAL A 306 9.20 29.56 -5.88
C VAL A 306 8.67 28.32 -6.64
N ILE A 307 7.93 27.44 -5.98
CA ILE A 307 7.31 26.27 -6.64
C ILE A 307 6.26 26.75 -7.67
N SER A 308 5.44 27.74 -7.31
CA SER A 308 4.44 28.29 -8.21
C SER A 308 5.07 28.95 -9.42
N GLU A 309 6.20 29.63 -9.23
CA GLU A 309 6.99 30.25 -10.29
C GLU A 309 7.51 29.20 -11.27
N VAL A 310 8.24 28.21 -10.79
CA VAL A 310 8.80 27.11 -11.63
C VAL A 310 7.69 26.37 -12.37
N THR A 311 6.61 25.98 -11.68
CA THR A 311 5.50 25.28 -12.32
C THR A 311 4.73 26.16 -13.30
N GLY A 312 4.67 27.46 -13.06
CA GLY A 312 4.09 28.43 -13.97
C GLY A 312 4.85 28.51 -15.29
N TYR A 313 6.18 28.60 -15.25
CA TYR A 313 7.01 28.60 -16.46
C TYR A 313 6.86 27.33 -17.29
N LEU A 314 6.77 26.17 -16.62
CA LEU A 314 6.56 24.90 -17.32
C LEU A 314 5.16 24.80 -17.94
N ALA A 315 4.15 25.37 -17.27
CA ALA A 315 2.78 25.42 -17.79
C ALA A 315 2.65 26.31 -19.04
N GLU A 316 3.34 27.47 -19.07
CA GLU A 316 3.42 28.35 -20.24
C GLU A 316 3.98 27.64 -21.48
N GLU A 317 4.96 26.75 -21.29
CA GLU A 317 5.58 25.96 -22.36
C GLU A 317 4.81 24.65 -22.65
N ASN A 318 3.65 24.44 -22.04
CA ASN A 318 2.85 23.21 -22.14
C ASN A 318 3.67 21.94 -21.81
N ILE A 319 4.53 22.00 -20.79
CA ILE A 319 5.31 20.88 -20.29
C ILE A 319 4.56 20.24 -19.11
N SER A 320 4.20 18.96 -19.24
CA SER A 320 3.46 18.22 -18.22
C SER A 320 4.40 17.63 -17.17
N ILE A 321 4.08 17.85 -15.89
CA ILE A 321 4.81 17.31 -14.75
C ILE A 321 4.11 16.02 -14.28
N THR A 322 4.87 14.94 -14.09
CA THR A 322 4.33 13.68 -13.56
C THR A 322 4.49 13.58 -12.04
N ASN A 323 5.56 14.17 -11.50
CA ASN A 323 5.78 14.25 -10.06
C ASN A 323 6.64 15.47 -9.72
N ILE A 324 6.49 15.96 -8.48
CA ILE A 324 7.32 17.06 -7.94
C ILE A 324 7.59 16.80 -6.45
N ARG A 325 8.85 16.96 -6.03
CA ARG A 325 9.25 16.77 -4.64
C ARG A 325 10.44 17.68 -4.30
N ILE A 326 10.58 18.05 -3.02
CA ILE A 326 11.74 18.75 -2.49
C ILE A 326 12.57 17.73 -1.71
N VAL A 327 13.86 17.58 -2.05
CA VAL A 327 14.72 16.54 -1.47
C VAL A 327 15.52 17.05 -0.27
N GLU A 328 15.92 18.31 -0.24
CA GLU A 328 16.57 18.91 0.92
C GLU A 328 16.01 20.31 1.20
N THR A 329 15.63 20.53 2.45
CA THR A 329 15.38 21.87 3.00
C THR A 329 16.23 22.03 4.25
N ARG A 330 17.30 22.82 4.16
CA ARG A 330 17.90 23.43 5.35
C ARG A 330 17.33 24.83 5.45
N VAL A 331 16.94 25.26 6.65
CA VAL A 331 16.47 26.64 6.88
C VAL A 331 17.55 27.60 6.39
N ASP A 332 17.18 28.52 5.51
CA ASP A 332 18.06 29.53 4.90
C ASP A 332 19.10 29.03 3.86
N VAL A 333 18.89 27.88 3.22
CA VAL A 333 19.75 27.36 2.13
C VAL A 333 18.92 26.91 0.96
N PHE A 334 19.47 26.92 -0.27
CA PHE A 334 18.86 26.41 -1.49
C PHE A 334 18.27 25.00 -1.29
N GLY A 335 17.01 24.81 -1.68
CA GLY A 335 16.36 23.50 -1.72
C GLY A 335 16.55 22.85 -3.09
N ILE A 336 16.65 21.53 -3.13
CA ILE A 336 16.66 20.79 -4.40
C ILE A 336 15.24 20.39 -4.75
N LEU A 337 14.67 21.00 -5.78
CA LEU A 337 13.38 20.63 -6.35
C LEU A 337 13.61 19.55 -7.40
N VAL A 338 13.03 18.38 -7.19
CA VAL A 338 13.07 17.30 -8.19
C VAL A 338 11.73 17.27 -8.92
N ILE A 339 11.78 17.46 -10.23
CA ILE A 339 10.62 17.46 -11.12
C ILE A 339 10.75 16.26 -12.06
N SER A 340 9.73 15.40 -12.10
CA SER A 340 9.70 14.21 -12.96
C SER A 340 8.85 14.45 -14.19
N PHE A 341 9.31 13.98 -15.33
CA PHE A 341 8.65 14.11 -16.63
C PHE A 341 8.36 12.75 -17.26
N GLN A 342 7.44 12.72 -18.22
CA GLN A 342 7.04 11.51 -18.92
C GLN A 342 8.05 11.11 -20.01
N SER A 343 8.79 12.08 -20.56
CA SER A 343 9.76 11.88 -21.62
C SER A 343 11.08 12.62 -21.39
N ASN A 344 12.17 12.13 -21.99
CA ASN A 344 13.44 12.84 -22.00
C ASN A 344 13.34 14.20 -22.68
N GLU A 345 12.53 14.30 -23.73
CA GLU A 345 12.31 15.54 -24.46
C GLU A 345 11.69 16.63 -23.58
N ASP A 346 10.65 16.28 -22.80
CA ASP A 346 10.02 17.20 -21.85
C ASP A 346 10.99 17.62 -20.75
N ARG A 347 11.82 16.71 -20.23
CA ARG A 347 12.87 17.02 -19.27
C ARG A 347 13.87 18.05 -19.80
N GLU A 348 14.37 17.83 -21.03
CA GLU A 348 15.33 18.76 -21.66
C GLU A 348 14.71 20.12 -21.98
N ARG A 349 13.44 20.15 -22.40
CA ARG A 349 12.68 21.39 -22.59
C ARG A 349 12.50 22.12 -21.27
N ALA A 350 12.17 21.39 -20.20
CA ALA A 350 12.00 21.94 -18.86
C ALA A 350 13.32 22.54 -18.33
N ALA A 351 14.44 21.85 -18.50
CA ALA A 351 15.75 22.37 -18.09
C ALA A 351 16.03 23.72 -18.76
N ARG A 352 15.94 23.78 -20.09
CA ARG A 352 16.13 25.02 -20.85
C ARG A 352 15.16 26.14 -20.43
N CYS A 353 13.90 25.80 -20.18
CA CYS A 353 12.89 26.78 -19.75
C CYS A 353 13.23 27.37 -18.38
N ILE A 354 13.58 26.54 -17.41
CA ILE A 354 13.90 26.96 -16.04
C ILE A 354 15.18 27.79 -16.02
N GLU A 355 16.25 27.33 -16.68
CA GLU A 355 17.53 28.07 -16.77
C GLU A 355 17.36 29.43 -17.43
N HIS A 356 16.54 29.53 -18.48
CA HIS A 356 16.33 30.78 -19.21
C HIS A 356 15.38 31.74 -18.47
N LYS A 357 14.29 31.27 -17.86
CA LYS A 357 13.25 32.13 -17.25
C LYS A 357 13.53 32.44 -15.78
N ALA A 358 14.03 31.45 -15.01
CA ALA A 358 14.27 31.58 -13.59
C ALA A 358 15.74 31.76 -13.24
N HIS A 359 16.66 31.47 -14.15
CA HIS A 359 18.11 31.45 -13.91
C HIS A 359 18.53 30.51 -12.78
N TYR A 360 17.78 29.41 -12.58
CA TYR A 360 18.11 28.36 -11.63
C TYR A 360 18.99 27.31 -12.29
N GLU A 361 19.98 26.82 -11.55
CA GLU A 361 20.82 25.72 -12.02
C GLU A 361 20.01 24.42 -12.08
N THR A 362 20.19 23.67 -13.20
CA THR A 362 19.53 22.38 -13.39
C THR A 362 20.55 21.30 -13.65
N TYR A 363 20.29 20.07 -13.16
CA TYR A 363 21.15 18.92 -13.41
C TYR A 363 20.36 17.60 -13.43
N ILE A 364 21.01 16.56 -13.97
CA ILE A 364 20.51 15.19 -14.08
C ILE A 364 21.42 14.33 -13.21
N SER A 365 20.87 13.55 -12.30
CA SER A 365 21.65 12.63 -11.46
C SER A 365 21.89 11.30 -12.15
#